data_14d4b757e890c88f1507cb1dd7f9eebb
#
_entry.id   14d4b757e890c88f1507cb1dd7f9eebb
#
_cell.length_a   1.000
_cell.length_b   1.000
_cell.length_c   1.000
_cell.angle_alpha   90.00
_cell.angle_beta   90.00
_cell.angle_gamma   90.00
#
_symmetry.space_group_name_H-M   'P 1'
#
loop_
_entity.id
_entity.type
_entity.pdbx_description
1 polymer ?
#
loop_
_entity_poly.entity_id
_entity_poly.type
_entity_poly.pdbx_seq_one_letter_code
_entity_poly.pdbx_strand_id
1 'polypeptide(L)'
;MKIKNIIIGFVFALMLTSCGSEFKLASKFVNQSNDMHVAVYFPEEAKVTLIQDKDGTYTQVLDSLNQDMFLDIMYAAYADELGRYKLKVYIPDDPDAVQVDSTHWLILLSQVEIQGLFTNYVDELYDFVDVYTYSFPLNTVNVASWFDINDGEWRPTLFDEYNLTDDFDSHVSYSRQDGTQYHYNITPLKLKDVYDFAVFLGKRYAAFTYDYMMNRYVEVGMAAKSLEPRFKLRWDPYEGSYYFQEEGEGFIELKSEE
;
A
#
# COMPACT_ATOMS: atom_id res chain seq x y z
N MET A 1 25.76 28.12 35.13
CA MET A 1 26.04 27.02 34.16
C MET A 1 25.41 25.67 34.50
N LYS A 2 24.76 25.45 35.63
CA LYS A 2 24.18 24.14 36.05
C LYS A 2 22.70 23.92 35.66
N ILE A 3 21.92 24.98 35.47
CA ILE A 3 20.47 24.85 35.16
C ILE A 3 20.21 24.46 33.71
N LYS A 4 21.00 24.95 32.74
CA LYS A 4 20.85 24.58 31.33
C LYS A 4 21.06 23.07 31.06
N ASN A 5 22.01 22.45 31.76
CA ASN A 5 22.30 21.02 31.57
C ASN A 5 21.21 20.11 32.18
N ILE A 6 20.51 20.59 33.24
CA ILE A 6 19.39 19.88 33.87
C ILE A 6 18.18 19.92 32.95
N ILE A 7 17.89 21.05 32.31
CA ILE A 7 16.76 21.19 31.37
C ILE A 7 16.98 20.32 30.12
N ILE A 8 18.21 20.30 29.56
CA ILE A 8 18.56 19.45 28.40
C ILE A 8 18.44 17.97 28.77
N GLY A 9 18.90 17.56 29.96
CA GLY A 9 18.78 16.19 30.43
C GLY A 9 17.32 15.77 30.67
N PHE A 10 16.46 16.67 31.13
CA PHE A 10 15.04 16.39 31.34
C PHE A 10 14.26 16.30 30.04
N VAL A 11 14.56 17.17 29.07
CA VAL A 11 13.99 17.10 27.70
C VAL A 11 14.42 15.80 26.98
N PHE A 12 15.69 15.39 27.13
CA PHE A 12 16.19 14.15 26.55
C PHE A 12 15.59 12.91 27.22
N ALA A 13 15.37 12.92 28.54
CA ALA A 13 14.69 11.86 29.27
C ALA A 13 13.20 11.76 28.88
N LEU A 14 12.52 12.88 28.66
CA LEU A 14 11.12 12.91 28.17
C LEU A 14 11.02 12.40 26.73
N MET A 15 12.02 12.65 25.87
CA MET A 15 12.06 12.11 24.52
C MET A 15 12.23 10.58 24.50
N LEU A 16 13.04 10.02 25.40
CA LEU A 16 13.25 8.57 25.50
C LEU A 16 12.03 7.84 26.08
N THR A 17 11.26 8.45 26.97
CA THR A 17 10.05 7.83 27.57
C THR A 17 8.87 7.78 26.60
N SER A 18 8.76 8.71 25.64
CA SER A 18 7.69 8.75 24.64
C SER A 18 7.85 7.64 23.61
N CYS A 19 9.05 7.47 23.02
CA CYS A 19 9.35 6.42 22.04
C CYS A 19 9.10 5.01 22.61
N GLY A 20 9.42 4.79 23.89
CA GLY A 20 9.16 3.52 24.59
C GLY A 20 7.66 3.20 24.79
N SER A 21 6.79 4.21 24.79
CA SER A 21 5.33 4.02 24.96
C SER A 21 4.66 3.49 23.69
N GLU A 22 5.03 3.99 22.53
CA GLU A 22 4.50 3.58 21.22
C GLU A 22 4.84 2.11 20.95
N PHE A 23 6.12 1.76 21.03
CA PHE A 23 6.58 0.36 20.86
C PHE A 23 5.96 -0.59 21.87
N LYS A 24 5.74 -0.16 23.11
CA LYS A 24 5.08 -0.97 24.12
C LYS A 24 3.61 -1.24 23.78
N LEU A 25 2.90 -0.24 23.26
CA LEU A 25 1.51 -0.39 22.81
C LEU A 25 1.43 -1.24 21.55
N ALA A 26 2.31 -1.01 20.56
CA ALA A 26 2.39 -1.83 19.36
C ALA A 26 2.69 -3.29 19.71
N SER A 27 3.65 -3.56 20.61
CA SER A 27 3.94 -4.91 21.09
C SER A 27 2.74 -5.56 21.79
N LYS A 28 1.96 -4.77 22.55
CA LYS A 28 0.73 -5.28 23.16
C LYS A 28 -0.29 -5.67 22.11
N PHE A 29 -0.49 -4.85 21.05
CA PHE A 29 -1.36 -5.16 19.94
C PHE A 29 -0.93 -6.46 19.23
N VAL A 30 0.35 -6.59 18.85
CA VAL A 30 0.91 -7.80 18.20
C VAL A 30 0.68 -9.06 19.04
N ASN A 31 0.82 -8.96 20.37
CA ASN A 31 0.58 -10.09 21.27
C ASN A 31 -0.91 -10.46 21.41
N GLN A 32 -1.82 -9.53 21.18
CA GLN A 32 -3.27 -9.71 21.25
C GLN A 32 -3.91 -10.06 19.91
N SER A 33 -3.18 -9.93 18.79
CA SER A 33 -3.72 -10.16 17.44
C SER A 33 -4.36 -11.54 17.24
N ASN A 34 -3.89 -12.56 17.97
CA ASN A 34 -4.49 -13.90 17.95
C ASN A 34 -5.96 -13.96 18.42
N ASP A 35 -6.39 -12.99 19.20
CA ASP A 35 -7.75 -12.89 19.75
C ASP A 35 -8.64 -11.95 18.94
N MET A 36 -8.09 -11.32 17.89
CA MET A 36 -8.80 -10.38 17.06
C MET A 36 -9.47 -11.08 15.88
N HIS A 37 -10.72 -10.71 15.62
CA HIS A 37 -11.53 -11.19 14.52
C HIS A 37 -11.69 -10.07 13.49
N VAL A 38 -11.45 -10.38 12.24
CA VAL A 38 -11.54 -9.41 11.14
C VAL A 38 -12.52 -9.95 10.10
N ALA A 39 -13.70 -9.34 10.04
CA ALA A 39 -14.64 -9.54 8.96
C ALA A 39 -14.14 -8.78 7.73
N VAL A 40 -13.99 -9.48 6.60
CA VAL A 40 -13.49 -8.89 5.36
C VAL A 40 -14.50 -9.10 4.26
N TYR A 41 -14.86 -8.02 3.59
CA TYR A 41 -15.75 -8.05 2.45
C TYR A 41 -15.11 -7.36 1.25
N PHE A 42 -15.12 -8.03 0.09
CA PHE A 42 -14.67 -7.50 -1.18
C PHE A 42 -15.88 -7.23 -2.09
N PRO A 43 -15.80 -6.27 -3.02
CA PRO A 43 -16.89 -6.00 -3.95
C PRO A 43 -17.06 -7.19 -4.91
N GLU A 44 -18.27 -7.38 -5.41
CA GLU A 44 -18.58 -8.42 -6.39
C GLU A 44 -17.96 -8.12 -7.75
N GLU A 45 -17.76 -6.83 -8.08
CA GLU A 45 -17.25 -6.38 -9.37
C GLU A 45 -16.18 -5.31 -9.19
N ALA A 46 -15.17 -5.32 -10.07
CA ALA A 46 -14.22 -4.23 -10.24
C ALA A 46 -14.64 -3.37 -11.43
N LYS A 47 -14.39 -2.07 -11.35
CA LYS A 47 -14.61 -1.17 -12.49
C LYS A 47 -13.38 -1.18 -13.40
N VAL A 48 -13.51 -1.70 -14.62
CA VAL A 48 -12.44 -1.70 -15.61
C VAL A 48 -12.64 -0.57 -16.61
N THR A 49 -11.59 0.21 -16.85
CA THR A 49 -11.58 1.33 -17.78
C THR A 49 -10.34 1.28 -18.66
N LEU A 50 -10.52 1.42 -19.98
CA LEU A 50 -9.42 1.56 -20.94
C LEU A 50 -9.30 3.02 -21.35
N ILE A 51 -8.15 3.61 -21.05
CA ILE A 51 -7.85 5.00 -21.37
C ILE A 51 -7.12 5.05 -22.68
N GLN A 52 -7.71 5.75 -23.67
CA GLN A 52 -7.10 5.95 -24.98
C GLN A 52 -6.04 7.06 -24.92
N ASP A 53 -4.95 6.87 -25.63
CA ASP A 53 -3.98 7.92 -25.89
C ASP A 53 -4.52 8.98 -26.90
N LYS A 54 -3.67 9.93 -27.29
CA LYS A 54 -4.04 10.99 -28.24
C LYS A 54 -4.37 10.48 -29.64
N ASP A 55 -3.88 9.30 -30.00
CA ASP A 55 -4.08 8.67 -31.31
C ASP A 55 -5.26 7.68 -31.29
N GLY A 56 -5.96 7.55 -30.14
CA GLY A 56 -7.07 6.64 -29.95
C GLY A 56 -6.65 5.20 -29.68
N THR A 57 -5.35 4.97 -29.43
CA THR A 57 -4.82 3.67 -29.08
C THR A 57 -5.00 3.39 -27.59
N TYR A 58 -5.25 2.15 -27.21
CA TYR A 58 -5.34 1.71 -25.83
C TYR A 58 -4.59 0.41 -25.60
N THR A 59 -4.21 0.13 -24.35
CA THR A 59 -3.56 -1.14 -23.99
C THR A 59 -4.54 -2.31 -24.09
N GLN A 60 -4.15 -3.39 -24.75
CA GLN A 60 -4.97 -4.59 -24.92
C GLN A 60 -4.78 -5.62 -23.81
N VAL A 61 -3.91 -5.36 -22.85
CA VAL A 61 -3.60 -6.34 -21.79
C VAL A 61 -4.82 -6.69 -20.93
N LEU A 62 -5.80 -5.78 -20.83
CA LEU A 62 -7.03 -5.96 -20.07
C LEU A 62 -8.22 -6.51 -20.89
N ASP A 63 -8.10 -6.68 -22.22
CA ASP A 63 -9.22 -7.12 -23.08
C ASP A 63 -9.80 -8.49 -22.68
N SER A 64 -8.98 -9.34 -22.09
CA SER A 64 -9.36 -10.69 -21.64
C SER A 64 -9.38 -10.84 -20.12
N LEU A 65 -9.35 -9.73 -19.37
CA LEU A 65 -9.36 -9.77 -17.92
C LEU A 65 -10.70 -10.32 -17.41
N ASN A 66 -10.64 -11.39 -16.62
CA ASN A 66 -11.76 -11.83 -15.81
C ASN A 66 -11.70 -11.11 -14.45
N GLN A 67 -12.63 -10.19 -14.22
CA GLN A 67 -12.68 -9.33 -13.04
C GLN A 67 -12.91 -10.13 -11.75
N ASP A 68 -13.83 -11.11 -11.80
CA ASP A 68 -14.12 -11.96 -10.66
C ASP A 68 -12.88 -12.74 -10.23
N MET A 69 -12.18 -13.33 -11.21
CA MET A 69 -10.92 -14.05 -10.96
C MET A 69 -9.84 -13.12 -10.38
N PHE A 70 -9.76 -11.87 -10.84
CA PHE A 70 -8.82 -10.89 -10.29
C PHE A 70 -9.11 -10.58 -8.82
N LEU A 71 -10.39 -10.32 -8.50
CA LEU A 71 -10.84 -10.05 -7.13
C LEU A 71 -10.67 -11.27 -6.22
N ASP A 72 -10.99 -12.48 -6.70
CA ASP A 72 -10.82 -13.72 -5.94
C ASP A 72 -9.35 -13.97 -5.59
N ILE A 73 -8.45 -13.79 -6.56
CA ILE A 73 -7.00 -13.93 -6.35
C ILE A 73 -6.51 -12.89 -5.33
N MET A 74 -6.91 -11.64 -5.48
CA MET A 74 -6.53 -10.57 -4.58
C MET A 74 -7.05 -10.83 -3.16
N TYR A 75 -8.32 -11.27 -3.01
CA TYR A 75 -8.91 -11.64 -1.73
C TYR A 75 -8.17 -12.81 -1.08
N ALA A 76 -7.91 -13.89 -1.83
CA ALA A 76 -7.21 -15.06 -1.30
C ALA A 76 -5.82 -14.69 -0.78
N ALA A 77 -5.07 -13.87 -1.52
CA ALA A 77 -3.76 -13.37 -1.10
C ALA A 77 -3.85 -12.45 0.12
N TYR A 78 -4.88 -11.61 0.20
CA TYR A 78 -5.16 -10.72 1.34
C TYR A 78 -5.46 -11.52 2.61
N ALA A 79 -6.36 -12.49 2.52
CA ALA A 79 -6.76 -13.31 3.67
C ALA A 79 -5.62 -14.20 4.18
N ASP A 80 -4.84 -14.82 3.26
CA ASP A 80 -3.66 -15.62 3.61
C ASP A 80 -2.62 -14.76 4.33
N GLU A 81 -2.34 -13.58 3.83
CA GLU A 81 -1.36 -12.68 4.43
C GLU A 81 -1.83 -12.17 5.80
N LEU A 82 -3.10 -11.76 5.98
CA LEU A 82 -3.64 -11.39 7.30
C LEU A 82 -3.55 -12.55 8.30
N GLY A 83 -3.74 -13.79 7.83
CA GLY A 83 -3.54 -14.98 8.65
C GLY A 83 -2.12 -15.11 9.20
N ARG A 84 -1.10 -14.63 8.48
CA ARG A 84 0.30 -14.60 8.96
C ARG A 84 0.52 -13.61 10.09
N TYR A 85 -0.27 -12.54 10.12
CA TYR A 85 -0.35 -11.60 11.25
C TYR A 85 -1.15 -12.16 12.44
N LYS A 86 -1.61 -13.42 12.33
CA LYS A 86 -2.35 -14.16 13.35
C LYS A 86 -3.77 -13.62 13.62
N LEU A 87 -4.31 -12.82 12.71
CA LEU A 87 -5.70 -12.37 12.76
C LEU A 87 -6.63 -13.54 12.35
N LYS A 88 -7.82 -13.60 12.95
CA LYS A 88 -8.88 -14.53 12.57
C LYS A 88 -9.75 -13.89 11.51
N VAL A 89 -9.47 -14.18 10.24
CA VAL A 89 -10.18 -13.61 9.09
C VAL A 89 -11.38 -14.45 8.72
N TYR A 90 -12.51 -13.81 8.42
CA TYR A 90 -13.72 -14.47 7.92
C TYR A 90 -14.51 -13.56 6.99
N ILE A 91 -15.33 -14.17 6.11
CA ILE A 91 -16.29 -13.44 5.26
C ILE A 91 -17.62 -13.42 6.00
N PRO A 92 -18.21 -12.24 6.27
CA PRO A 92 -19.55 -12.16 6.84
C PRO A 92 -20.60 -12.43 5.76
N ASP A 93 -21.69 -13.12 6.12
CA ASP A 93 -22.86 -13.29 5.23
C ASP A 93 -23.54 -11.94 4.95
N ASP A 94 -23.54 -11.05 5.93
CA ASP A 94 -24.07 -9.70 5.85
C ASP A 94 -23.13 -8.73 6.59
N PRO A 95 -22.43 -7.86 5.86
CA PRO A 95 -21.53 -6.88 6.46
C PRO A 95 -22.20 -5.93 7.46
N ASP A 96 -23.47 -5.59 7.23
CA ASP A 96 -24.23 -4.68 8.11
C ASP A 96 -24.62 -5.34 9.44
N ALA A 97 -24.63 -6.67 9.51
CA ALA A 97 -24.91 -7.42 10.71
C ALA A 97 -23.68 -7.67 11.60
N VAL A 98 -22.48 -7.31 11.14
CA VAL A 98 -21.25 -7.51 11.90
C VAL A 98 -21.23 -6.60 13.13
N GLN A 99 -21.15 -7.22 14.31
CA GLN A 99 -20.94 -6.47 15.55
C GLN A 99 -19.47 -6.10 15.66
N VAL A 100 -19.19 -4.82 15.58
CA VAL A 100 -17.83 -4.28 15.58
C VAL A 100 -17.49 -3.73 16.97
N ASP A 101 -16.32 -4.10 17.49
CA ASP A 101 -15.78 -3.63 18.76
C ASP A 101 -14.23 -3.64 18.72
N SER A 102 -13.58 -3.39 19.84
CA SER A 102 -12.10 -3.36 19.93
C SER A 102 -11.40 -4.68 19.55
N THR A 103 -12.13 -5.79 19.45
CA THR A 103 -11.64 -7.13 19.08
C THR A 103 -12.24 -7.69 17.80
N HIS A 104 -13.28 -7.04 17.29
CA HIS A 104 -13.98 -7.40 16.06
C HIS A 104 -14.00 -6.21 15.11
N TRP A 105 -13.25 -6.31 14.03
CA TRP A 105 -13.12 -5.26 13.03
C TRP A 105 -13.84 -5.65 11.75
N LEU A 106 -14.39 -4.66 11.05
CA LEU A 106 -14.96 -4.83 9.73
C LEU A 106 -14.11 -4.06 8.71
N ILE A 107 -13.65 -4.75 7.69
CA ILE A 107 -12.89 -4.21 6.57
C ILE A 107 -13.71 -4.41 5.30
N LEU A 108 -14.13 -3.32 4.70
CA LEU A 108 -14.84 -3.32 3.42
C LEU A 108 -13.89 -2.77 2.35
N LEU A 109 -13.52 -3.57 1.37
CA LEU A 109 -12.99 -3.05 0.13
C LEU A 109 -14.19 -2.55 -0.68
N SER A 110 -14.50 -1.27 -0.56
CA SER A 110 -15.75 -0.69 -1.09
C SER A 110 -15.72 -0.48 -2.59
N GLN A 111 -14.52 -0.27 -3.17
CA GLN A 111 -14.34 -0.05 -4.60
C GLN A 111 -12.97 -0.49 -5.08
N VAL A 112 -12.93 -1.08 -6.27
CA VAL A 112 -11.71 -1.36 -7.03
C VAL A 112 -11.88 -0.82 -8.44
N GLU A 113 -10.96 0.03 -8.86
CA GLU A 113 -10.87 0.50 -10.25
C GLU A 113 -9.59 -0.03 -10.88
N ILE A 114 -9.71 -0.68 -12.04
CA ILE A 114 -8.61 -1.19 -12.84
C ILE A 114 -8.57 -0.38 -14.13
N GLN A 115 -7.48 0.35 -14.35
CA GLN A 115 -7.35 1.20 -15.53
C GLN A 115 -6.18 0.73 -16.39
N GLY A 116 -6.46 0.52 -17.67
CA GLY A 116 -5.45 0.30 -18.69
C GLY A 116 -5.11 1.61 -19.40
N LEU A 117 -3.84 2.01 -19.34
CA LEU A 117 -3.36 3.26 -19.94
C LEU A 117 -1.94 3.11 -20.49
N PHE A 118 -1.47 4.15 -21.19
CA PHE A 118 -0.06 4.28 -21.53
C PHE A 118 0.60 5.31 -20.64
N THR A 119 1.74 4.93 -20.06
CA THR A 119 2.62 5.85 -19.32
C THR A 119 3.88 6.09 -20.14
N ASN A 120 4.24 7.35 -20.32
CA ASN A 120 5.49 7.67 -20.99
C ASN A 120 6.66 7.52 -20.02
N TYR A 121 7.56 6.59 -20.33
CA TYR A 121 8.87 6.54 -19.71
C TYR A 121 9.76 7.58 -20.39
N VAL A 122 10.48 8.38 -19.60
CA VAL A 122 11.42 9.39 -20.11
C VAL A 122 12.79 9.09 -19.51
N ASP A 123 13.77 8.91 -20.39
CA ASP A 123 15.18 8.72 -20.01
C ASP A 123 16.03 9.83 -20.61
N GLU A 124 17.01 10.33 -19.85
CA GLU A 124 17.90 11.40 -20.26
C GLU A 124 19.35 10.88 -20.29
N LEU A 125 19.94 10.85 -21.48
CA LEU A 125 21.34 10.55 -21.65
C LEU A 125 22.15 11.82 -21.71
N TYR A 126 23.10 11.98 -20.81
CA TYR A 126 24.03 13.09 -20.78
C TYR A 126 25.32 12.69 -21.53
N ASP A 127 25.57 13.30 -22.69
CA ASP A 127 26.89 13.31 -23.32
C ASP A 127 27.62 14.60 -22.94
N PHE A 128 28.94 14.69 -23.12
CA PHE A 128 29.78 15.81 -22.64
C PHE A 128 29.29 17.22 -23.08
N VAL A 129 28.48 17.31 -24.10
CA VAL A 129 28.02 18.57 -24.70
C VAL A 129 26.49 18.63 -24.79
N ASP A 130 25.81 17.50 -24.98
CA ASP A 130 24.39 17.44 -25.31
C ASP A 130 23.62 16.53 -24.34
N VAL A 131 22.32 16.83 -24.16
CA VAL A 131 21.36 16.00 -23.44
C VAL A 131 20.38 15.42 -24.47
N TYR A 132 20.32 14.10 -24.55
CA TYR A 132 19.40 13.37 -25.41
C TYR A 132 18.24 12.83 -24.55
N THR A 133 17.01 13.23 -24.91
CA THR A 133 15.81 12.75 -24.22
C THR A 133 15.14 11.68 -25.05
N TYR A 134 14.91 10.51 -24.47
CA TYR A 134 14.17 9.41 -25.08
C TYR A 134 12.83 9.26 -24.35
N SER A 135 11.76 9.05 -25.11
CA SER A 135 10.42 8.84 -24.54
C SER A 135 9.77 7.63 -25.19
N PHE A 136 9.27 6.71 -24.37
CA PHE A 136 8.64 5.47 -24.81
C PHE A 136 7.30 5.30 -24.11
N PRO A 137 6.20 4.99 -24.85
CA PRO A 137 4.95 4.60 -24.23
C PRO A 137 5.07 3.17 -23.69
N LEU A 138 4.77 2.98 -22.40
CA LEU A 138 4.69 1.68 -21.75
C LEU A 138 3.23 1.37 -21.43
N ASN A 139 2.79 0.13 -21.69
CA ASN A 139 1.51 -0.33 -21.16
C ASN A 139 1.55 -0.27 -19.63
N THR A 140 0.50 0.25 -19.06
CA THR A 140 0.36 0.40 -17.61
C THR A 140 -1.01 -0.08 -17.20
N VAL A 141 -1.05 -0.90 -16.16
CA VAL A 141 -2.27 -1.25 -15.43
C VAL A 141 -2.21 -0.56 -14.08
N ASN A 142 -3.10 0.39 -13.89
CA ASN A 142 -3.28 1.10 -12.63
C ASN A 142 -4.43 0.45 -11.86
N VAL A 143 -4.24 0.18 -10.58
CA VAL A 143 -5.30 -0.30 -9.68
C VAL A 143 -5.43 0.65 -8.51
N ALA A 144 -6.60 1.26 -8.40
CA ALA A 144 -7.00 2.11 -7.30
C ALA A 144 -8.03 1.39 -6.42
N SER A 145 -7.88 1.44 -5.12
CA SER A 145 -8.67 0.69 -4.16
C SER A 145 -9.07 1.56 -2.97
N TRP A 146 -10.35 1.46 -2.57
CA TRP A 146 -10.92 2.17 -1.43
C TRP A 146 -11.37 1.18 -0.37
N PHE A 147 -10.91 1.41 0.85
CA PHE A 147 -11.21 0.59 2.01
C PHE A 147 -11.95 1.40 3.06
N ASP A 148 -13.06 0.89 3.54
CA ASP A 148 -13.74 1.41 4.71
C ASP A 148 -13.42 0.50 5.90
N ILE A 149 -12.70 1.02 6.88
CA ILE A 149 -12.32 0.28 8.08
C ILE A 149 -13.19 0.75 9.25
N ASN A 150 -13.75 -0.19 9.98
CA ASN A 150 -14.61 0.09 11.12
C ASN A 150 -14.11 -0.68 12.36
N ASP A 151 -13.76 0.08 13.41
CA ASP A 151 -13.33 -0.43 14.73
C ASP A 151 -14.42 -0.25 15.82
N GLY A 152 -15.63 0.18 15.40
CA GLY A 152 -16.75 0.51 16.28
C GLY A 152 -16.82 1.99 16.68
N GLU A 153 -15.69 2.68 16.77
CA GLU A 153 -15.61 4.10 17.12
C GLU A 153 -15.25 5.00 15.93
N TRP A 154 -14.49 4.46 14.99
CA TRP A 154 -13.91 5.19 13.87
C TRP A 154 -14.18 4.48 12.54
N ARG A 155 -14.53 5.24 11.50
CA ARG A 155 -14.89 4.71 10.17
C ARG A 155 -14.24 5.54 9.06
N PRO A 156 -12.92 5.47 8.89
CA PRO A 156 -12.26 6.17 7.81
C PRO A 156 -12.44 5.44 6.48
N THR A 157 -12.42 6.19 5.40
CA THR A 157 -12.16 5.67 4.07
C THR A 157 -10.68 5.82 3.76
N LEU A 158 -10.05 4.72 3.43
CA LEU A 158 -8.62 4.64 3.11
C LEU A 158 -8.46 4.36 1.62
N PHE A 159 -7.40 4.86 1.04
CA PHE A 159 -7.10 4.75 -0.38
C PHE A 159 -5.67 4.27 -0.61
N ASP A 160 -5.47 3.42 -1.61
CA ASP A 160 -4.16 3.12 -2.18
C ASP A 160 -4.29 2.96 -3.69
N GLU A 161 -3.24 3.33 -4.40
CA GLU A 161 -3.13 3.23 -5.85
C GLU A 161 -1.76 2.69 -6.20
N TYR A 162 -1.72 1.71 -7.09
CA TYR A 162 -0.47 1.11 -7.53
C TYR A 162 -0.47 0.78 -9.01
N ASN A 163 0.71 0.90 -9.64
CA ASN A 163 0.89 0.70 -11.06
C ASN A 163 1.73 -0.54 -11.35
N LEU A 164 1.32 -1.29 -12.36
CA LEU A 164 2.11 -2.31 -13.03
C LEU A 164 2.39 -1.83 -14.46
N THR A 165 3.65 -1.78 -14.86
CA THR A 165 4.06 -1.32 -16.20
C THR A 165 4.77 -2.42 -16.95
N ASP A 166 4.86 -2.26 -18.29
CA ASP A 166 5.79 -3.05 -19.10
C ASP A 166 7.19 -3.03 -18.46
N ASP A 167 7.88 -4.16 -18.55
CA ASP A 167 9.28 -4.23 -18.14
C ASP A 167 10.15 -3.53 -19.19
N PHE A 168 11.03 -2.65 -18.72
CA PHE A 168 11.87 -1.82 -19.58
C PHE A 168 13.32 -1.95 -19.17
N ASP A 169 14.17 -2.34 -20.13
CA ASP A 169 15.62 -2.41 -19.97
C ASP A 169 16.29 -1.52 -21.02
N SER A 170 17.29 -0.76 -20.61
CA SER A 170 18.06 0.09 -21.49
C SER A 170 19.55 0.04 -21.20
N HIS A 171 20.34 0.20 -22.24
CA HIS A 171 21.78 0.36 -22.11
C HIS A 171 22.34 1.28 -23.20
N VAL A 172 23.47 1.89 -22.88
CA VAL A 172 24.19 2.75 -23.80
C VAL A 172 25.45 2.03 -24.28
N SER A 173 25.67 2.04 -25.61
CA SER A 173 26.93 1.58 -26.21
C SER A 173 27.62 2.73 -26.93
N TYR A 174 28.95 2.64 -27.04
CA TYR A 174 29.77 3.61 -27.78
C TYR A 174 30.64 2.89 -28.79
N SER A 175 30.63 3.36 -30.03
CA SER A 175 31.58 2.93 -31.03
C SER A 175 32.27 4.15 -31.66
N ARG A 176 33.52 3.96 -32.15
CA ARG A 176 34.22 5.04 -32.85
C ARG A 176 33.60 5.45 -34.18
N GLN A 177 32.85 4.54 -34.78
CA GLN A 177 32.21 4.75 -36.10
C GLN A 177 30.84 5.41 -35.95
N ASP A 178 30.03 4.99 -34.98
CA ASP A 178 28.63 5.34 -34.87
C ASP A 178 28.34 6.29 -33.69
N GLY A 179 29.39 6.58 -32.86
CA GLY A 179 29.22 7.40 -31.66
C GLY A 179 28.50 6.68 -30.54
N THR A 180 27.77 7.45 -29.72
CA THR A 180 26.93 6.96 -28.63
C THR A 180 25.61 6.46 -29.19
N GLN A 181 25.24 5.22 -28.88
CA GLN A 181 23.97 4.60 -29.27
C GLN A 181 23.19 4.20 -28.03
N TYR A 182 21.92 4.53 -28.02
CA TYR A 182 20.95 4.11 -27.00
C TYR A 182 20.20 2.88 -27.49
N HIS A 183 20.24 1.82 -26.69
CA HIS A 183 19.50 0.58 -26.96
C HIS A 183 18.47 0.38 -25.85
N TYR A 184 17.29 -0.06 -26.22
CA TYR A 184 16.23 -0.38 -25.29
C TYR A 184 15.48 -1.64 -25.71
N ASN A 185 14.90 -2.31 -24.73
CA ASN A 185 14.02 -3.44 -24.91
C ASN A 185 12.80 -3.29 -24.02
N ILE A 186 11.61 -3.42 -24.58
CA ILE A 186 10.34 -3.40 -23.86
C ILE A 186 9.80 -4.83 -23.88
N THR A 187 9.56 -5.40 -22.71
CA THR A 187 8.85 -6.67 -22.55
C THR A 187 7.40 -6.35 -22.20
N PRO A 188 6.46 -6.54 -23.12
CA PRO A 188 5.07 -6.19 -22.91
C PRO A 188 4.42 -7.00 -21.79
N LEU A 189 3.57 -6.35 -21.00
CA LEU A 189 2.71 -6.97 -20.01
C LEU A 189 1.83 -8.05 -20.62
N LYS A 190 1.66 -9.14 -19.90
CA LYS A 190 0.75 -10.23 -20.21
C LYS A 190 -0.37 -10.29 -19.17
N LEU A 191 -1.48 -10.90 -19.53
CA LEU A 191 -2.60 -11.12 -18.63
C LEU A 191 -2.19 -11.87 -17.34
N LYS A 192 -1.23 -12.80 -17.45
CA LYS A 192 -0.66 -13.48 -16.27
C LYS A 192 -0.05 -12.50 -15.28
N ASP A 193 0.68 -11.50 -15.76
CA ASP A 193 1.36 -10.52 -14.92
C ASP A 193 0.33 -9.66 -14.16
N VAL A 194 -0.85 -9.41 -14.77
CA VAL A 194 -1.98 -8.73 -14.12
C VAL A 194 -2.56 -9.58 -12.98
N TYR A 195 -2.67 -10.91 -13.15
CA TYR A 195 -3.11 -11.78 -12.04
C TYR A 195 -2.03 -11.94 -10.95
N ASP A 196 -0.75 -12.00 -11.31
CA ASP A 196 0.34 -11.97 -10.33
C ASP A 196 0.34 -10.64 -9.55
N PHE A 197 -0.04 -9.56 -10.21
CA PHE A 197 -0.21 -8.25 -9.58
C PHE A 197 -1.39 -8.23 -8.59
N ALA A 198 -2.49 -8.94 -8.85
CA ALA A 198 -3.57 -9.10 -7.87
C ALA A 198 -3.08 -9.79 -6.57
N VAL A 199 -2.19 -10.80 -6.70
CA VAL A 199 -1.55 -11.43 -5.52
C VAL A 199 -0.70 -10.42 -4.75
N PHE A 200 0.09 -9.62 -5.46
CA PHE A 200 0.92 -8.58 -4.85
C PHE A 200 0.06 -7.55 -4.09
N LEU A 201 -1.01 -7.05 -4.73
CA LEU A 201 -1.92 -6.08 -4.12
C LEU A 201 -2.61 -6.65 -2.88
N GLY A 202 -3.10 -7.89 -2.93
CA GLY A 202 -3.71 -8.55 -1.79
C GLY A 202 -2.77 -8.58 -0.57
N LYS A 203 -1.52 -9.00 -0.76
CA LYS A 203 -0.51 -9.02 0.32
C LYS A 203 -0.16 -7.62 0.83
N ARG A 204 0.01 -6.65 -0.09
CA ARG A 204 0.29 -5.26 0.24
C ARG A 204 -0.83 -4.67 1.10
N TYR A 205 -2.08 -4.85 0.69
CA TYR A 205 -3.24 -4.34 1.42
C TYR A 205 -3.42 -5.01 2.78
N ALA A 206 -3.12 -6.30 2.90
CA ALA A 206 -3.13 -6.99 4.19
C ALA A 206 -2.12 -6.40 5.17
N ALA A 207 -0.89 -6.15 4.71
CA ALA A 207 0.14 -5.50 5.52
C ALA A 207 -0.30 -4.09 5.95
N PHE A 208 -0.83 -3.30 5.03
CA PHE A 208 -1.30 -1.95 5.32
C PHE A 208 -2.49 -1.94 6.29
N THR A 209 -3.42 -2.88 6.14
CA THR A 209 -4.55 -3.05 7.07
C THR A 209 -4.04 -3.35 8.48
N TYR A 210 -3.12 -4.30 8.62
CA TYR A 210 -2.57 -4.65 9.92
C TYR A 210 -1.83 -3.48 10.56
N ASP A 211 -0.98 -2.79 9.80
CA ASP A 211 -0.24 -1.62 10.27
C ASP A 211 -1.19 -0.49 10.68
N TYR A 212 -2.28 -0.28 9.92
CA TYR A 212 -3.32 0.69 10.27
C TYR A 212 -4.00 0.34 11.61
N MET A 213 -4.44 -0.91 11.77
CA MET A 213 -5.05 -1.40 13.02
C MET A 213 -4.12 -1.21 14.22
N MET A 214 -2.84 -1.58 14.06
CA MET A 214 -1.83 -1.42 15.10
C MET A 214 -1.60 0.04 15.47
N ASN A 215 -1.43 0.92 14.48
CA ASN A 215 -1.23 2.35 14.72
C ASN A 215 -2.46 3.01 15.36
N ARG A 216 -3.66 2.61 14.94
CA ARG A 216 -4.91 3.06 15.58
C ARG A 216 -4.98 2.65 17.06
N TYR A 217 -4.60 1.41 17.38
CA TYR A 217 -4.49 0.96 18.77
C TYR A 217 -3.48 1.79 19.58
N VAL A 218 -2.33 2.12 18.97
CA VAL A 218 -1.31 2.99 19.56
C VAL A 218 -1.86 4.39 19.82
N GLU A 219 -2.54 5.00 18.84
CA GLU A 219 -3.17 6.32 18.95
C GLU A 219 -4.14 6.40 20.12
N VAL A 220 -5.09 5.46 20.21
CA VAL A 220 -6.06 5.38 21.30
C VAL A 220 -5.35 5.20 22.64
N GLY A 221 -4.36 4.32 22.72
CA GLY A 221 -3.60 4.07 23.95
C GLY A 221 -2.71 5.25 24.38
N MET A 222 -2.25 6.07 23.43
CA MET A 222 -1.51 7.31 23.71
C MET A 222 -2.45 8.43 24.13
N ALA A 223 -3.57 8.62 23.43
CA ALA A 223 -4.59 9.62 23.73
C ALA A 223 -5.14 9.46 25.17
N ALA A 224 -5.34 8.21 25.62
CA ALA A 224 -5.74 7.91 27.00
C ALA A 224 -4.74 8.42 28.07
N LYS A 225 -3.50 8.75 27.66
CA LYS A 225 -2.46 9.34 28.51
C LYS A 225 -2.20 10.80 28.20
N SER A 226 -3.05 11.45 27.40
CA SER A 226 -2.86 12.82 26.88
C SER A 226 -1.55 12.99 26.10
N LEU A 227 -1.16 11.96 25.35
CA LEU A 227 0.02 11.93 24.49
C LEU A 227 -0.41 11.71 23.05
N GLU A 228 0.41 12.16 22.10
CA GLU A 228 0.25 11.90 20.69
C GLU A 228 1.39 10.99 20.18
N PRO A 229 1.12 10.04 19.27
CA PRO A 229 2.16 9.26 18.65
C PRO A 229 3.04 10.16 17.76
N ARG A 230 4.33 9.91 17.78
CA ARG A 230 5.31 10.66 16.97
C ARG A 230 5.60 9.97 15.66
N PHE A 231 5.42 8.66 15.64
CA PHE A 231 5.76 7.81 14.50
C PHE A 231 4.62 6.83 14.24
N LYS A 232 4.40 6.53 12.96
CA LYS A 232 3.67 5.34 12.55
C LYS A 232 4.64 4.18 12.46
N LEU A 233 4.18 3.00 12.89
CA LEU A 233 4.98 1.78 12.92
C LEU A 233 4.45 0.78 11.92
N ARG A 234 5.35 -0.04 11.39
CA ARG A 234 5.06 -1.24 10.61
C ARG A 234 5.55 -2.45 11.37
N TRP A 235 4.83 -3.55 11.21
CA TRP A 235 5.21 -4.84 11.78
C TRP A 235 5.50 -5.84 10.68
N ASP A 236 6.69 -6.45 10.71
CA ASP A 236 7.03 -7.56 9.82
C ASP A 236 6.82 -8.90 10.55
N PRO A 237 5.81 -9.70 10.15
CA PRO A 237 5.54 -10.98 10.78
C PRO A 237 6.60 -12.05 10.47
N TYR A 238 7.39 -11.87 9.39
CA TYR A 238 8.44 -12.80 8.98
C TYR A 238 9.72 -12.62 9.78
N GLU A 239 10.08 -11.37 10.07
CA GLU A 239 11.26 -11.04 10.86
C GLU A 239 10.96 -10.85 12.34
N GLY A 240 9.68 -10.65 12.69
CA GLY A 240 9.26 -10.36 14.06
C GLY A 240 9.80 -9.03 14.57
N SER A 241 9.87 -8.03 13.70
CA SER A 241 10.48 -6.72 13.98
C SER A 241 9.59 -5.55 13.59
N TYR A 242 9.84 -4.39 14.21
CA TYR A 242 9.16 -3.14 13.92
C TYR A 242 10.04 -2.25 13.07
N TYR A 243 9.41 -1.56 12.11
CA TYR A 243 10.00 -0.52 11.29
C TYR A 243 9.23 0.78 11.46
N PHE A 244 9.86 1.90 11.19
CA PHE A 244 9.15 3.15 11.02
C PHE A 244 8.50 3.17 9.64
N GLN A 245 7.25 3.59 9.58
CA GLN A 245 6.56 3.80 8.32
C GLN A 245 7.14 5.06 7.66
N GLU A 246 7.62 4.91 6.43
CA GLU A 246 8.10 6.04 5.64
C GLU A 246 6.94 6.86 5.07
N GLU A 247 7.21 8.11 4.69
CA GLU A 247 6.21 8.97 4.04
C GLU A 247 5.80 8.35 2.68
N GLY A 248 4.48 8.25 2.45
CA GLY A 248 3.92 7.60 1.25
C GLY A 248 3.78 6.08 1.35
N GLU A 249 4.22 5.46 2.44
CA GLU A 249 3.92 4.05 2.71
C GLU A 249 2.59 3.91 3.48
N GLY A 250 1.82 2.88 3.12
CA GLY A 250 0.53 2.59 3.74
C GLY A 250 -0.63 3.27 3.04
N PHE A 251 -1.80 3.12 3.61
CA PHE A 251 -3.01 3.76 3.09
C PHE A 251 -2.99 5.27 3.28
N ILE A 252 -3.59 5.97 2.33
CA ILE A 252 -3.93 7.39 2.43
C ILE A 252 -5.33 7.49 3.04
N GLU A 253 -5.48 8.16 4.15
CA GLU A 253 -6.78 8.45 4.75
C GLU A 253 -7.44 9.61 4.01
N LEU A 254 -8.61 9.33 3.42
CA LEU A 254 -9.40 10.35 2.73
C LEU A 254 -10.19 11.15 3.77
N LYS A 255 -10.03 12.47 3.74
CA LYS A 255 -10.84 13.35 4.58
C LYS A 255 -12.25 13.41 3.99
N SER A 256 -13.26 13.15 4.82
CA SER A 256 -14.64 13.49 4.45
C SER A 256 -14.69 14.99 4.21
N GLU A 257 -15.12 15.42 3.03
CA GLU A 257 -15.48 16.83 2.82
C GLU A 257 -16.67 17.13 3.75
N GLU A 258 -16.45 18.07 4.69
CA GLU A 258 -17.49 18.58 5.58
C GLU A 258 -18.49 19.48 4.80
#